data_4ff5fd55b84a6b1f4df78338350a2d67
#
_entry.id   4ff5fd55b84a6b1f4df78338350a2d67
#
_cell.length_a   1.000
_cell.length_b   1.000
_cell.length_c   1.000
_cell.angle_alpha   90.00
_cell.angle_beta   90.00
_cell.angle_gamma   90.00
#
_symmetry.space_group_name_H-M   'P 1'
#
loop_
_entity.id
_entity.type
_entity.pdbx_description
1 polymer ?
#
loop_
_entity_poly.entity_id
_entity_poly.type
_entity_poly.pdbx_seq_one_letter_code
_entity_poly.pdbx_strand_id
1 'polypeptide(L)'
;MFAAEESEISFSFLDQNIGGMPFKDDLMARFDDFIRRNRHKPGVDFLSKAMSYVRDQLGYNQHQFLLEMTEGILGCNYPVPDRMLRLSEEIVKTYILEEMGAKTMSNDDIDLFATEGGTAAMAYIFSSLKQNGLIRHGDKIALGAPIFTPYLEIPELNDYELEEVLINADPKLDWQYPESELRKLEDPSIKAFYLVNPSNPPSVKMDDRSLQIIADIVKKRPDLIILTDDVYGTFAENFESLFTLCPYNTILVYSFSKYFGATGWRLGVIAMAKENVLDKKIC
;
A
#
# COMPACT_ATOMS: atom_id res chain seq x y z
N MET A 1 7.50 -24.09 -7.53
CA MET A 1 8.14 -24.80 -8.65
C MET A 1 7.20 -25.01 -9.84
N PHE A 2 5.89 -25.14 -9.66
CA PHE A 2 4.91 -25.28 -10.77
C PHE A 2 4.50 -23.95 -11.43
N ALA A 3 4.46 -22.83 -10.70
CA ALA A 3 4.01 -21.54 -11.25
C ALA A 3 5.02 -20.91 -12.25
N ALA A 4 6.32 -21.17 -12.10
CA ALA A 4 7.32 -20.59 -12.99
C ALA A 4 7.31 -21.23 -14.39
N GLU A 5 7.00 -22.53 -14.48
CA GLU A 5 6.90 -23.22 -15.76
C GLU A 5 5.64 -22.86 -16.55
N GLU A 6 4.52 -22.59 -15.86
CA GLU A 6 3.27 -22.17 -16.54
C GLU A 6 3.35 -20.74 -17.09
N SER A 7 4.09 -19.83 -16.44
CA SER A 7 4.29 -18.46 -16.96
C SER A 7 5.16 -18.42 -18.21
N GLU A 8 6.19 -19.28 -18.30
CA GLU A 8 7.01 -19.41 -19.51
C GLU A 8 6.23 -20.05 -20.68
N ILE A 9 5.35 -21.01 -20.38
CA ILE A 9 4.51 -21.66 -21.41
C ILE A 9 3.48 -20.68 -21.99
N SER A 10 2.92 -19.78 -21.20
CA SER A 10 1.98 -18.74 -21.65
C SER A 10 2.63 -17.76 -22.61
N PHE A 11 3.85 -17.29 -22.31
CA PHE A 11 4.60 -16.39 -23.19
C PHE A 11 5.05 -17.06 -24.50
N SER A 12 5.48 -18.31 -24.42
CA SER A 12 5.88 -19.08 -25.62
C SER A 12 4.68 -19.42 -26.53
N PHE A 13 3.51 -19.57 -25.97
CA PHE A 13 2.28 -19.86 -26.72
C PHE A 13 1.84 -18.65 -27.56
N LEU A 14 1.96 -17.44 -27.05
CA LEU A 14 1.68 -16.21 -27.80
C LEU A 14 2.73 -15.97 -28.88
N ASP A 15 4.01 -16.20 -28.60
CA ASP A 15 5.10 -16.08 -29.57
C ASP A 15 5.03 -17.14 -30.69
N GLN A 16 4.61 -18.36 -30.38
CA GLN A 16 4.56 -19.46 -31.36
C GLN A 16 3.33 -19.41 -32.28
N ASN A 17 2.20 -18.89 -31.81
CA ASN A 17 0.97 -18.88 -32.59
C ASN A 17 0.79 -17.68 -33.52
N ILE A 18 1.62 -16.63 -33.41
CA ILE A 18 1.51 -15.40 -34.22
C ILE A 18 2.61 -15.31 -35.29
N GLY A 19 3.18 -16.46 -35.67
CA GLY A 19 3.95 -16.59 -36.92
C GLY A 19 5.21 -15.73 -37.06
N GLY A 20 5.99 -15.60 -35.97
CA GLY A 20 7.32 -14.94 -36.03
C GLY A 20 7.29 -13.44 -36.31
N MET A 21 6.12 -12.80 -36.22
CA MET A 21 6.07 -11.33 -36.25
C MET A 21 6.56 -10.78 -34.91
N PRO A 22 7.34 -9.71 -34.91
CA PRO A 22 7.61 -8.96 -33.70
C PRO A 22 6.31 -8.32 -33.21
N PHE A 23 5.55 -9.09 -32.45
CA PHE A 23 4.19 -8.75 -31.96
C PHE A 23 4.10 -7.34 -31.38
N LYS A 24 5.16 -6.91 -30.68
CA LYS A 24 5.24 -5.59 -30.07
C LYS A 24 5.23 -4.47 -31.11
N ASP A 25 6.03 -4.58 -32.15
CA ASP A 25 6.18 -3.51 -33.15
C ASP A 25 4.94 -3.41 -34.04
N ASP A 26 4.35 -4.54 -34.41
CA ASP A 26 3.13 -4.58 -35.22
C ASP A 26 1.91 -4.10 -34.44
N LEU A 27 1.77 -4.49 -33.15
CA LEU A 27 0.69 -4.03 -32.29
C LEU A 27 0.72 -2.50 -32.14
N MET A 28 1.90 -1.93 -31.93
CA MET A 28 2.02 -0.49 -31.77
C MET A 28 1.78 0.26 -33.07
N ALA A 29 2.29 -0.21 -34.18
CA ALA A 29 2.00 0.38 -35.49
C ALA A 29 0.51 0.38 -35.82
N ARG A 30 -0.19 -0.70 -35.51
CA ARG A 30 -1.66 -0.81 -35.63
C ARG A 30 -2.41 0.10 -34.67
N PHE A 31 -1.94 0.21 -33.43
CA PHE A 31 -2.51 1.09 -32.45
C PHE A 31 -2.38 2.56 -32.86
N ASP A 32 -1.20 2.98 -33.30
CA ASP A 32 -0.95 4.33 -33.81
C ASP A 32 -1.81 4.66 -35.03
N ASP A 33 -1.95 3.72 -35.94
CA ASP A 33 -2.84 3.88 -37.11
C ASP A 33 -4.31 3.98 -36.70
N PHE A 34 -4.74 3.15 -35.74
CA PHE A 34 -6.09 3.24 -35.17
C PHE A 34 -6.35 4.58 -34.51
N ILE A 35 -5.45 5.06 -33.66
CA ILE A 35 -5.55 6.38 -32.99
C ILE A 35 -5.62 7.47 -34.04
N ARG A 36 -4.72 7.47 -35.01
CA ARG A 36 -4.68 8.47 -36.08
C ARG A 36 -5.99 8.57 -36.86
N ARG A 37 -6.55 7.42 -37.24
CA ARG A 37 -7.81 7.36 -38.04
C ARG A 37 -9.05 7.70 -37.21
N ASN A 38 -9.04 7.51 -35.93
CA ASN A 38 -10.20 7.63 -35.07
C ASN A 38 -10.10 8.79 -34.05
N ARG A 39 -9.13 9.68 -34.19
CA ARG A 39 -8.85 10.76 -33.25
C ARG A 39 -10.04 11.71 -33.01
N HIS A 40 -10.96 11.78 -33.94
CA HIS A 40 -12.20 12.57 -33.84
C HIS A 40 -13.21 11.97 -32.83
N LYS A 41 -13.02 10.73 -32.40
CA LYS A 41 -13.86 10.06 -31.40
C LYS A 41 -13.38 10.42 -29.99
N PRO A 42 -14.23 10.95 -29.09
CA PRO A 42 -13.82 11.44 -27.79
C PRO A 42 -13.04 10.41 -26.93
N GLY A 43 -13.46 9.17 -26.95
CA GLY A 43 -12.76 8.10 -26.21
C GLY A 43 -11.35 7.80 -26.74
N VAL A 44 -11.17 7.89 -28.07
CA VAL A 44 -9.86 7.70 -28.71
C VAL A 44 -8.94 8.90 -28.49
N ASP A 45 -9.48 10.11 -28.49
CA ASP A 45 -8.74 11.32 -28.15
C ASP A 45 -8.27 11.27 -26.69
N PHE A 46 -9.13 10.86 -25.76
CA PHE A 46 -8.78 10.64 -24.35
C PHE A 46 -7.66 9.62 -24.20
N LEU A 47 -7.79 8.44 -24.84
CA LEU A 47 -6.76 7.39 -24.79
C LEU A 47 -5.42 7.90 -25.34
N SER A 48 -5.43 8.63 -26.46
CA SER A 48 -4.22 9.23 -27.04
C SER A 48 -3.54 10.20 -26.07
N LYS A 49 -4.32 11.04 -25.39
CA LYS A 49 -3.80 11.97 -24.38
C LYS A 49 -3.26 11.24 -23.14
N ALA A 50 -3.95 10.20 -22.68
CA ALA A 50 -3.48 9.37 -21.56
C ALA A 50 -2.15 8.70 -21.88
N MET A 51 -2.00 8.12 -23.08
CA MET A 51 -0.75 7.51 -23.53
C MET A 51 0.39 8.53 -23.63
N SER A 52 0.11 9.74 -24.12
CA SER A 52 1.10 10.82 -24.15
C SER A 52 1.50 11.25 -22.73
N TYR A 53 0.54 11.37 -21.82
CA TYR A 53 0.81 11.69 -20.42
C TYR A 53 1.70 10.66 -19.75
N VAL A 54 1.42 9.36 -19.93
CA VAL A 54 2.23 8.26 -19.39
C VAL A 54 3.68 8.36 -19.88
N ARG A 55 3.89 8.66 -21.15
CA ARG A 55 5.24 8.85 -21.70
C ARG A 55 5.91 10.13 -21.20
N ASP A 56 5.21 11.27 -21.33
CA ASP A 56 5.83 12.60 -21.26
C ASP A 56 5.92 13.12 -19.82
N GLN A 57 4.98 12.71 -18.96
CA GLN A 57 4.92 13.15 -17.57
C GLN A 57 5.39 12.09 -16.58
N LEU A 58 5.11 10.81 -16.84
CA LEU A 58 5.50 9.72 -15.93
C LEU A 58 6.78 9.00 -16.36
N GLY A 59 7.27 9.26 -17.58
CA GLY A 59 8.50 8.66 -18.11
C GLY A 59 8.39 7.15 -18.44
N TYR A 60 7.18 6.59 -18.45
CA TYR A 60 6.98 5.17 -18.72
C TYR A 60 6.90 4.87 -20.22
N ASN A 61 7.31 3.67 -20.59
CA ASN A 61 7.21 3.20 -21.96
C ASN A 61 5.73 2.96 -22.34
N GLN A 62 5.23 3.68 -23.34
CA GLN A 62 3.86 3.54 -23.81
C GLN A 62 3.50 2.12 -24.24
N HIS A 63 4.44 1.39 -24.87
CA HIS A 63 4.24 0.03 -25.36
C HIS A 63 4.04 -0.94 -24.19
N GLN A 64 4.88 -0.83 -23.16
CA GLN A 64 4.73 -1.64 -21.95
C GLN A 64 3.42 -1.34 -21.23
N PHE A 65 3.05 -0.07 -21.13
CA PHE A 65 1.79 0.34 -20.54
C PHE A 65 0.58 -0.24 -21.28
N LEU A 66 0.57 -0.15 -22.63
CA LEU A 66 -0.51 -0.70 -23.44
C LEU A 66 -0.59 -2.23 -23.34
N LEU A 67 0.55 -2.90 -23.34
CA LEU A 67 0.62 -4.35 -23.18
C LEU A 67 0.05 -4.77 -21.83
N GLU A 68 0.49 -4.15 -20.76
CA GLU A 68 0.05 -4.46 -19.40
C GLU A 68 -1.44 -4.14 -19.17
N MET A 69 -1.94 -3.04 -19.76
CA MET A 69 -3.38 -2.77 -19.79
C MET A 69 -4.15 -3.89 -20.50
N THR A 70 -3.63 -4.37 -21.62
CA THR A 70 -4.27 -5.45 -22.39
C THR A 70 -4.28 -6.75 -21.60
N GLU A 71 -3.17 -7.10 -20.97
CA GLU A 71 -3.04 -8.27 -20.10
C GLU A 71 -4.01 -8.17 -18.91
N GLY A 72 -4.10 -7.00 -18.28
CA GLY A 72 -5.05 -6.74 -17.19
C GLY A 72 -6.52 -6.88 -17.61
N ILE A 73 -6.87 -6.43 -18.83
CA ILE A 73 -8.22 -6.57 -19.39
C ILE A 73 -8.54 -8.05 -19.67
N LEU A 74 -7.61 -8.79 -20.22
CA LEU A 74 -7.77 -10.21 -20.52
C LEU A 74 -7.84 -11.06 -19.25
N GLY A 75 -7.24 -10.59 -18.14
CA GLY A 75 -7.32 -11.23 -16.83
C GLY A 75 -6.71 -12.64 -16.77
N CYS A 76 -5.83 -12.99 -17.71
CA CYS A 76 -5.29 -14.34 -17.88
C CYS A 76 -3.77 -14.37 -17.64
N ASN A 77 -3.29 -13.53 -16.72
CA ASN A 77 -1.86 -13.44 -16.45
C ASN A 77 -1.59 -13.31 -14.93
N TYR A 78 -0.65 -14.10 -14.44
CA TYR A 78 -0.10 -13.90 -13.11
C TYR A 78 1.11 -12.98 -13.20
N PRO A 79 1.13 -11.83 -12.50
CA PRO A 79 2.29 -10.95 -12.50
C PRO A 79 3.51 -11.64 -11.87
N VAL A 80 4.69 -11.26 -12.29
CA VAL A 80 5.97 -11.74 -11.72
C VAL A 80 6.77 -10.50 -11.29
N PRO A 81 7.02 -10.35 -9.98
CA PRO A 81 6.59 -11.18 -8.84
C PRO A 81 5.07 -11.15 -8.63
N ASP A 82 4.54 -12.13 -7.91
CA ASP A 82 3.10 -12.36 -7.67
C ASP A 82 2.46 -11.31 -6.73
N ARG A 83 2.58 -10.03 -7.07
CA ARG A 83 2.05 -8.92 -6.26
C ARG A 83 1.00 -8.11 -7.02
N MET A 84 1.38 -7.53 -8.12
CA MET A 84 0.51 -6.81 -9.07
C MET A 84 1.25 -6.61 -10.40
N LEU A 85 0.53 -6.15 -11.42
CA LEU A 85 1.15 -5.79 -12.70
C LEU A 85 2.23 -4.73 -12.50
N ARG A 86 3.37 -4.86 -13.18
CA ARG A 86 4.58 -4.07 -12.92
C ARG A 86 4.36 -2.56 -13.04
N LEU A 87 3.73 -2.09 -14.11
CA LEU A 87 3.48 -0.66 -14.27
C LEU A 87 2.41 -0.15 -13.29
N SER A 88 1.42 -0.98 -12.96
CA SER A 88 0.44 -0.67 -11.93
C SER A 88 1.12 -0.53 -10.57
N GLU A 89 2.08 -1.40 -10.24
CA GLU A 89 2.89 -1.31 -9.03
C GLU A 89 3.67 0.01 -8.98
N GLU A 90 4.37 0.38 -10.06
CA GLU A 90 5.14 1.62 -10.14
C GLU A 90 4.26 2.87 -9.97
N ILE A 91 3.09 2.91 -10.63
CA ILE A 91 2.14 4.01 -10.51
C ILE A 91 1.61 4.11 -9.07
N VAL A 92 1.25 2.98 -8.48
CA VAL A 92 0.72 2.97 -7.10
C VAL A 92 1.81 3.32 -6.09
N LYS A 93 3.07 2.89 -6.27
CA LYS A 93 4.20 3.30 -5.44
C LYS A 93 4.38 4.82 -5.46
N THR A 94 4.44 5.41 -6.66
CA THR A 94 4.55 6.87 -6.83
C THR A 94 3.40 7.58 -6.12
N TYR A 95 2.16 7.14 -6.36
CA TYR A 95 0.99 7.70 -5.72
C TYR A 95 1.07 7.63 -4.17
N ILE A 96 1.39 6.46 -3.63
CA ILE A 96 1.49 6.28 -2.17
C ILE A 96 2.58 7.18 -1.57
N LEU A 97 3.76 7.25 -2.20
CA LEU A 97 4.83 8.09 -1.70
C LEU A 97 4.47 9.58 -1.73
N GLU A 98 3.84 10.06 -2.80
CA GLU A 98 3.39 11.45 -2.92
C GLU A 98 2.31 11.77 -1.87
N GLU A 99 1.27 10.96 -1.78
CA GLU A 99 0.14 11.21 -0.88
C GLU A 99 0.50 11.03 0.61
N MET A 100 1.46 10.17 0.92
CA MET A 100 1.95 9.95 2.28
C MET A 100 3.04 10.95 2.70
N GLY A 101 3.39 11.91 1.85
CA GLY A 101 4.33 12.98 2.18
C GLY A 101 5.79 12.56 2.19
N ALA A 102 6.18 11.57 1.39
CA ALA A 102 7.56 11.12 1.29
C ALA A 102 8.47 12.21 0.69
N LYS A 103 9.56 12.52 1.40
CA LYS A 103 10.53 13.54 0.98
C LYS A 103 11.82 12.93 0.41
N THR A 104 12.15 11.72 0.85
CA THR A 104 13.44 11.08 0.58
C THR A 104 13.33 9.65 0.05
N MET A 105 12.16 9.06 0.09
CA MET A 105 11.91 7.70 -0.40
C MET A 105 11.56 7.72 -1.89
N SER A 106 11.95 6.67 -2.58
CA SER A 106 11.66 6.40 -3.99
C SER A 106 10.89 5.09 -4.16
N ASN A 107 10.38 4.81 -5.36
CA ASN A 107 9.73 3.54 -5.68
C ASN A 107 10.62 2.32 -5.41
N ASP A 108 11.95 2.50 -5.50
CA ASP A 108 12.90 1.43 -5.26
C ASP A 108 13.05 1.07 -3.78
N ASP A 109 12.60 1.93 -2.87
CA ASP A 109 12.73 1.72 -1.42
C ASP A 109 11.57 0.96 -0.79
N ILE A 110 10.49 0.72 -1.56
CA ILE A 110 9.27 0.12 -1.03
C ILE A 110 8.79 -1.07 -1.86
N ASP A 111 8.10 -1.98 -1.19
CA ASP A 111 7.31 -3.04 -1.78
C ASP A 111 5.83 -2.83 -1.49
N LEU A 112 4.99 -3.18 -2.49
CA LEU A 112 3.53 -3.15 -2.37
C LEU A 112 2.95 -4.56 -2.48
N PHE A 113 1.84 -4.76 -1.78
CA PHE A 113 1.03 -5.96 -1.88
C PHE A 113 -0.44 -5.56 -2.05
N ALA A 114 -1.05 -5.95 -3.17
CA ALA A 114 -2.46 -5.65 -3.46
C ALA A 114 -3.39 -6.49 -2.60
N THR A 115 -4.49 -5.88 -2.14
CA THR A 115 -5.48 -6.52 -1.28
C THR A 115 -6.90 -6.12 -1.67
N GLU A 116 -7.89 -6.86 -1.16
CA GLU A 116 -9.32 -6.60 -1.39
C GLU A 116 -9.84 -5.48 -0.46
N GLY A 117 -9.07 -4.41 -0.33
CA GLY A 117 -9.37 -3.24 0.50
C GLY A 117 -8.68 -3.28 1.87
N GLY A 118 -8.81 -2.18 2.65
CA GLY A 118 -8.08 -1.99 3.90
C GLY A 118 -8.37 -3.05 4.97
N THR A 119 -9.63 -3.50 5.11
CA THR A 119 -9.98 -4.54 6.09
C THR A 119 -9.31 -5.87 5.79
N ALA A 120 -9.26 -6.28 4.52
CA ALA A 120 -8.54 -7.48 4.11
C ALA A 120 -7.03 -7.33 4.35
N ALA A 121 -6.46 -6.16 4.03
CA ALA A 121 -5.07 -5.86 4.31
C ALA A 121 -4.72 -6.07 5.79
N MET A 122 -5.53 -5.54 6.70
CA MET A 122 -5.33 -5.72 8.14
C MET A 122 -5.43 -7.18 8.57
N ALA A 123 -6.42 -7.91 8.06
CA ALA A 123 -6.57 -9.34 8.36
C ALA A 123 -5.34 -10.14 7.91
N TYR A 124 -4.80 -9.84 6.72
CA TYR A 124 -3.58 -10.49 6.21
C TYR A 124 -2.35 -10.14 7.05
N ILE A 125 -2.20 -8.87 7.45
CA ILE A 125 -1.09 -8.44 8.31
C ILE A 125 -1.14 -9.21 9.64
N PHE A 126 -2.27 -9.19 10.35
CA PHE A 126 -2.38 -9.90 11.63
C PHE A 126 -2.15 -11.40 11.49
N SER A 127 -2.73 -12.03 10.46
CA SER A 127 -2.49 -13.44 10.17
C SER A 127 -1.00 -13.73 9.91
N SER A 128 -0.34 -12.89 9.12
CA SER A 128 1.09 -13.03 8.81
C SER A 128 1.97 -12.84 10.06
N LEU A 129 1.70 -11.82 10.87
CA LEU A 129 2.42 -11.56 12.12
C LEU A 129 2.33 -12.75 13.08
N LYS A 130 1.15 -13.40 13.17
CA LYS A 130 0.95 -14.62 13.97
C LYS A 130 1.72 -15.80 13.43
N GLN A 131 1.56 -16.10 12.14
CA GLN A 131 2.21 -17.25 11.51
C GLN A 131 3.73 -17.20 11.59
N ASN A 132 4.29 -15.99 11.52
CA ASN A 132 5.74 -15.78 11.64
C ASN A 132 6.22 -15.58 13.10
N GLY A 133 5.33 -15.69 14.07
CA GLY A 133 5.66 -15.56 15.50
C GLY A 133 6.15 -14.17 15.91
N LEU A 134 5.84 -13.14 15.13
CA LEU A 134 6.21 -11.75 15.39
C LEU A 134 5.33 -11.12 16.47
N ILE A 135 4.05 -11.50 16.48
CA ILE A 135 3.10 -11.25 17.55
C ILE A 135 2.49 -12.59 17.94
N ARG A 136 2.49 -12.90 19.22
CA ARG A 136 2.04 -14.19 19.77
C ARG A 136 0.84 -13.97 20.67
N HIS A 137 0.13 -15.05 20.93
CA HIS A 137 -0.91 -15.09 21.94
C HIS A 137 -0.44 -14.48 23.27
N GLY A 138 -1.21 -13.56 23.83
CA GLY A 138 -0.91 -12.87 25.09
C GLY A 138 0.11 -11.74 24.99
N ASP A 139 0.63 -11.43 23.80
CA ASP A 139 1.50 -10.26 23.62
C ASP A 139 0.72 -8.95 23.79
N LYS A 140 1.43 -7.86 24.15
CA LYS A 140 0.87 -6.52 24.27
C LYS A 140 0.94 -5.78 22.94
N ILE A 141 -0.17 -5.16 22.57
CA ILE A 141 -0.25 -4.17 21.49
C ILE A 141 -0.83 -2.85 22.00
N ALA A 142 -0.32 -1.75 21.45
CA ALA A 142 -0.90 -0.44 21.69
C ALA A 142 -1.90 -0.09 20.58
N LEU A 143 -3.02 0.53 20.95
CA LEU A 143 -4.07 0.97 20.04
C LEU A 143 -4.29 2.46 20.19
N GLY A 144 -4.20 3.22 19.09
CA GLY A 144 -4.55 4.64 19.07
C GLY A 144 -6.06 4.81 19.15
N ALA A 145 -6.57 5.28 20.28
CA ALA A 145 -7.98 5.42 20.54
C ALA A 145 -8.45 6.91 20.49
N PRO A 146 -9.68 7.17 19.99
CA PRO A 146 -10.65 6.20 19.47
C PRO A 146 -10.25 5.63 18.11
N ILE A 147 -10.67 4.40 17.84
CA ILE A 147 -10.30 3.65 16.63
C ILE A 147 -11.56 3.07 15.95
N PHE A 148 -11.45 2.79 14.67
CA PHE A 148 -12.48 2.12 13.88
C PHE A 148 -12.79 0.72 14.45
N THR A 149 -14.00 0.52 14.97
CA THR A 149 -14.39 -0.67 15.74
C THR A 149 -14.04 -2.03 15.10
N PRO A 150 -14.21 -2.26 13.77
CA PRO A 150 -13.83 -3.53 13.15
C PRO A 150 -12.37 -3.91 13.36
N TYR A 151 -11.50 -2.95 13.65
CA TYR A 151 -10.09 -3.21 13.89
C TYR A 151 -9.78 -3.79 15.28
N LEU A 152 -10.71 -3.66 16.22
CA LEU A 152 -10.63 -4.34 17.51
C LEU A 152 -10.98 -5.83 17.39
N GLU A 153 -11.80 -6.19 16.40
CA GLU A 153 -12.27 -7.56 16.20
C GLU A 153 -11.26 -8.44 15.43
N ILE A 154 -10.40 -7.84 14.60
CA ILE A 154 -9.45 -8.62 13.78
C ILE A 154 -8.47 -9.45 14.60
N PRO A 155 -7.85 -8.93 15.69
CA PRO A 155 -7.04 -9.74 16.56
C PRO A 155 -7.82 -10.89 17.22
N GLU A 156 -9.08 -10.65 17.63
CA GLU A 156 -9.94 -11.67 18.21
C GLU A 156 -10.23 -12.80 17.23
N LEU A 157 -10.54 -12.47 15.99
CA LEU A 157 -10.77 -13.46 14.91
C LEU A 157 -9.55 -14.34 14.63
N ASN A 158 -8.37 -13.89 15.00
CA ASN A 158 -7.11 -14.64 14.85
C ASN A 158 -6.69 -15.38 16.13
N ASP A 159 -7.52 -15.46 17.16
CA ASP A 159 -7.24 -16.11 18.44
C ASP A 159 -5.92 -15.62 19.08
N TYR A 160 -5.68 -14.32 19.07
CA TYR A 160 -4.45 -13.76 19.65
C TYR A 160 -4.53 -13.59 21.16
N GLU A 161 -5.73 -13.31 21.71
CA GLU A 161 -5.92 -12.90 23.11
C GLU A 161 -4.89 -11.84 23.55
N LEU A 162 -4.79 -10.75 22.77
CA LEU A 162 -3.80 -9.70 23.01
C LEU A 162 -4.15 -8.87 24.23
N GLU A 163 -3.12 -8.43 24.96
CA GLU A 163 -3.29 -7.39 25.97
C GLU A 163 -3.25 -6.01 25.29
N GLU A 164 -4.37 -5.31 25.31
CA GLU A 164 -4.52 -4.01 24.65
C GLU A 164 -4.12 -2.86 25.56
N VAL A 165 -3.22 -2.01 25.10
CA VAL A 165 -2.81 -0.77 25.76
C VAL A 165 -3.36 0.41 24.97
N LEU A 166 -4.36 1.10 25.52
CA LEU A 166 -4.94 2.25 24.84
C LEU A 166 -4.04 3.48 24.95
N ILE A 167 -3.76 4.07 23.78
CA ILE A 167 -3.14 5.37 23.61
C ILE A 167 -4.28 6.34 23.27
N ASN A 168 -4.71 7.13 24.25
CA ASN A 168 -5.94 7.90 24.13
C ASN A 168 -5.68 9.29 23.58
N ALA A 169 -6.35 9.65 22.50
CA ALA A 169 -6.45 11.03 22.04
C ALA A 169 -7.35 11.84 22.99
N ASP A 170 -7.03 13.11 23.20
CA ASP A 170 -7.77 13.97 24.12
C ASP A 170 -8.69 14.94 23.32
N PRO A 171 -10.02 14.86 23.51
CA PRO A 171 -10.94 15.80 22.90
C PRO A 171 -10.64 17.28 23.22
N LYS A 172 -10.00 17.56 24.37
CA LYS A 172 -9.62 18.91 24.76
C LYS A 172 -8.38 19.44 24.02
N LEU A 173 -7.67 18.54 23.36
CA LEU A 173 -6.51 18.83 22.50
C LEU A 173 -6.87 18.62 21.04
N ASP A 174 -8.11 18.87 20.65
CA ASP A 174 -8.59 18.64 19.28
C ASP A 174 -8.30 17.21 18.78
N TRP A 175 -8.48 16.23 19.67
CA TRP A 175 -8.21 14.81 19.40
C TRP A 175 -6.76 14.48 19.07
N GLN A 176 -5.81 15.32 19.47
CA GLN A 176 -4.38 14.96 19.43
C GLN A 176 -4.02 14.07 20.63
N TYR A 177 -2.93 13.34 20.49
CA TYR A 177 -2.42 12.47 21.54
C TYR A 177 -1.57 13.24 22.54
N PRO A 178 -1.92 13.26 23.85
CA PRO A 178 -1.00 13.78 24.86
C PRO A 178 0.34 13.04 24.82
N GLU A 179 1.44 13.78 25.04
CA GLU A 179 2.78 13.17 25.07
C GLU A 179 2.88 12.02 26.10
N SER A 180 2.19 12.14 27.25
CA SER A 180 2.13 11.09 28.28
C SER A 180 1.51 9.79 27.77
N GLU A 181 0.54 9.89 26.86
CA GLU A 181 -0.08 8.74 26.22
C GLU A 181 0.89 8.09 25.23
N LEU A 182 1.52 8.88 24.34
CA LEU A 182 2.48 8.37 23.35
C LEU A 182 3.70 7.73 24.02
N ARG A 183 4.16 8.24 25.18
CA ARG A 183 5.29 7.65 25.90
C ARG A 183 5.02 6.28 26.49
N LYS A 184 3.77 5.80 26.55
CA LYS A 184 3.48 4.41 26.86
C LYS A 184 4.14 3.44 25.87
N LEU A 185 4.36 3.90 24.61
CA LEU A 185 5.06 3.14 23.59
C LEU A 185 6.54 2.85 23.92
N GLU A 186 7.10 3.53 24.92
CA GLU A 186 8.47 3.24 25.43
C GLU A 186 8.53 1.91 26.22
N ASP A 187 7.37 1.35 26.64
CA ASP A 187 7.32 0.05 27.32
C ASP A 187 7.78 -1.08 26.37
N PRO A 188 8.88 -1.79 26.67
CA PRO A 188 9.42 -2.84 25.81
C PRO A 188 8.52 -4.07 25.68
N SER A 189 7.50 -4.21 26.53
CA SER A 189 6.52 -5.30 26.43
C SER A 189 5.53 -5.10 25.26
N ILE A 190 5.32 -3.86 24.81
CA ILE A 190 4.46 -3.54 23.67
C ILE A 190 5.17 -3.93 22.38
N LYS A 191 4.58 -4.83 21.59
CA LYS A 191 5.16 -5.38 20.36
C LYS A 191 4.80 -4.55 19.12
N ALA A 192 3.60 -3.99 19.11
CA ALA A 192 3.13 -3.19 18.00
C ALA A 192 2.29 -2.01 18.48
N PHE A 193 2.28 -0.95 17.68
CA PHE A 193 1.37 0.17 17.80
C PHE A 193 0.49 0.26 16.56
N TYR A 194 -0.81 0.17 16.75
CA TYR A 194 -1.80 0.23 15.70
C TYR A 194 -2.62 1.52 15.77
N LEU A 195 -2.74 2.23 14.66
CA LEU A 195 -3.48 3.48 14.57
C LEU A 195 -4.14 3.67 13.21
N VAL A 196 -5.10 4.59 13.16
CA VAL A 196 -5.71 5.12 11.93
C VAL A 196 -5.38 6.61 11.85
N ASN A 197 -4.75 7.03 10.77
CA ASN A 197 -4.33 8.43 10.59
C ASN A 197 -4.61 8.93 9.17
N PRO A 198 -5.43 9.96 8.96
CA PRO A 198 -6.30 10.65 9.94
C PRO A 198 -7.26 9.73 10.67
N SER A 199 -7.52 10.04 11.94
CA SER A 199 -8.28 9.20 12.85
C SER A 199 -9.74 9.00 12.44
N ASN A 200 -10.28 7.84 12.73
CA ASN A 200 -11.69 7.52 12.57
C ASN A 200 -12.23 6.97 13.92
N PRO A 201 -13.24 7.61 14.54
CA PRO A 201 -14.19 8.59 14.02
C PRO A 201 -13.80 10.09 14.11
N PRO A 202 -12.78 10.57 14.84
CA PRO A 202 -12.59 12.01 15.04
C PRO A 202 -12.31 12.83 13.76
N SER A 203 -11.79 12.19 12.70
CA SER A 203 -11.45 12.84 11.42
C SER A 203 -10.32 13.89 11.54
N VAL A 204 -9.34 13.62 12.39
CA VAL A 204 -8.22 14.51 12.66
C VAL A 204 -6.92 13.82 12.30
N LYS A 205 -6.06 14.50 11.54
CA LYS A 205 -4.70 14.02 11.29
C LYS A 205 -3.82 14.26 12.53
N MET A 206 -2.89 13.36 12.78
CA MET A 206 -1.90 13.52 13.83
C MET A 206 -1.03 14.76 13.55
N ASP A 207 -0.75 15.56 14.57
CA ASP A 207 0.10 16.74 14.44
C ASP A 207 1.60 16.36 14.34
N ASP A 208 2.39 17.31 13.83
CA ASP A 208 3.84 17.11 13.62
C ASP A 208 4.58 16.78 14.93
N ARG A 209 4.09 17.32 16.07
CA ARG A 209 4.68 17.04 17.38
C ARG A 209 4.47 15.58 17.77
N SER A 210 3.26 15.06 17.61
CA SER A 210 2.95 13.66 17.92
C SER A 210 3.72 12.70 17.01
N LEU A 211 3.79 13.03 15.71
CA LEU A 211 4.60 12.28 14.75
C LEU A 211 6.07 12.23 15.14
N GLN A 212 6.65 13.38 15.55
CA GLN A 212 8.05 13.46 15.97
C GLN A 212 8.31 12.67 17.26
N ILE A 213 7.39 12.71 18.23
CA ILE A 213 7.52 11.92 19.47
C ILE A 213 7.56 10.43 19.15
N ILE A 214 6.69 9.94 18.27
CA ILE A 214 6.68 8.53 17.85
C ILE A 214 7.99 8.19 17.14
N ALA A 215 8.45 9.05 16.21
CA ALA A 215 9.72 8.85 15.52
C ALA A 215 10.92 8.76 16.49
N ASP A 216 10.91 9.55 17.54
CA ASP A 216 11.99 9.54 18.56
C ASP A 216 11.89 8.31 19.48
N ILE A 217 10.68 7.81 19.74
CA ILE A 217 10.48 6.54 20.46
C ILE A 217 11.01 5.38 19.62
N VAL A 218 10.67 5.31 18.35
CA VAL A 218 11.11 4.26 17.43
C VAL A 218 12.62 4.20 17.28
N LYS A 219 13.33 5.34 17.31
CA LYS A 219 14.80 5.34 17.33
C LYS A 219 15.38 4.61 18.55
N LYS A 220 14.67 4.63 19.68
CA LYS A 220 15.05 3.93 20.92
C LYS A 220 14.49 2.50 20.96
N ARG A 221 13.40 2.27 20.24
CA ARG A 221 12.67 1.04 20.15
C ARG A 221 12.62 0.53 18.68
N PRO A 222 13.78 0.17 18.09
CA PRO A 222 13.82 -0.32 16.71
C PRO A 222 13.08 -1.64 16.49
N ASP A 223 12.66 -2.30 17.58
CA ASP A 223 11.85 -3.51 17.60
C ASP A 223 10.35 -3.27 17.52
N LEU A 224 9.88 -2.03 17.76
CA LEU A 224 8.46 -1.69 17.75
C LEU A 224 7.92 -1.73 16.33
N ILE A 225 6.85 -2.50 16.10
CA ILE A 225 6.14 -2.55 14.82
C ILE A 225 5.05 -1.47 14.85
N ILE A 226 4.95 -0.67 13.79
CA ILE A 226 3.86 0.30 13.60
C ILE A 226 2.95 -0.21 12.48
N LEU A 227 1.65 -0.26 12.75
CA LEU A 227 0.60 -0.53 11.77
C LEU A 227 -0.23 0.74 11.60
N THR A 228 -0.14 1.39 10.45
CA THR A 228 -0.92 2.60 10.17
C THR A 228 -1.91 2.37 9.05
N ASP A 229 -3.18 2.71 9.29
CA ASP A 229 -4.19 2.83 8.24
C ASP A 229 -4.33 4.30 7.86
N ASP A 230 -3.77 4.66 6.73
CA ASP A 230 -3.74 6.03 6.24
C ASP A 230 -4.76 6.26 5.11
N VAL A 231 -5.83 5.49 5.08
CA VAL A 231 -6.89 5.57 4.05
C VAL A 231 -7.48 6.98 3.88
N TYR A 232 -7.41 7.80 4.90
CA TYR A 232 -7.89 9.19 4.88
C TYR A 232 -6.78 10.22 4.65
N GLY A 233 -5.53 9.81 4.51
CA GLY A 233 -4.37 10.71 4.32
C GLY A 233 -4.54 11.67 3.15
N THR A 234 -5.00 11.16 2.01
CA THR A 234 -5.24 11.93 0.78
C THR A 234 -6.26 13.08 0.94
N PHE A 235 -7.13 13.05 1.96
CA PHE A 235 -8.04 14.16 2.24
C PHE A 235 -7.42 15.29 3.06
N ALA A 236 -6.26 15.06 3.65
CA ALA A 236 -5.64 15.99 4.58
C ALA A 236 -4.51 16.78 3.89
N GLU A 237 -4.61 18.11 3.91
CA GLU A 237 -3.55 18.97 3.39
C GLU A 237 -2.23 18.76 4.14
N ASN A 238 -1.12 18.70 3.41
CA ASN A 238 0.22 18.47 3.96
C ASN A 238 0.25 17.26 4.91
N PHE A 239 -0.32 16.16 4.47
CA PHE A 239 -0.29 14.91 5.23
C PHE A 239 1.13 14.34 5.25
N GLU A 240 1.56 13.87 6.40
CA GLU A 240 2.81 13.13 6.58
C GLU A 240 2.51 11.86 7.37
N SER A 241 2.81 10.73 6.78
CA SER A 241 2.59 9.40 7.34
C SER A 241 3.75 8.98 8.25
N LEU A 242 3.47 8.19 9.27
CA LEU A 242 4.55 7.48 10.00
C LEU A 242 5.35 6.55 9.09
N PHE A 243 4.75 6.06 8.01
CA PHE A 243 5.46 5.26 7.02
C PHE A 243 6.64 6.01 6.38
N THR A 244 6.49 7.31 6.13
CA THR A 244 7.56 8.12 5.54
C THR A 244 8.57 8.64 6.57
N LEU A 245 8.17 8.74 7.84
CA LEU A 245 9.04 9.16 8.94
C LEU A 245 9.83 8.01 9.57
N CYS A 246 9.21 6.84 9.65
CA CYS A 246 9.75 5.63 10.28
C CYS A 246 9.57 4.41 9.37
N PRO A 247 10.05 4.44 8.11
CA PRO A 247 9.76 3.40 7.11
C PRO A 247 10.19 2.01 7.57
N TYR A 248 11.31 1.91 8.26
CA TYR A 248 11.84 0.65 8.75
C TYR A 248 10.88 -0.09 9.70
N ASN A 249 10.10 0.65 10.49
CA ASN A 249 9.23 0.08 11.53
C ASN A 249 7.76 0.00 11.12
N THR A 250 7.38 0.61 9.98
CA THR A 250 5.98 0.88 9.67
C THR A 250 5.47 0.00 8.52
N ILE A 251 4.34 -0.64 8.76
CA ILE A 251 3.50 -1.26 7.74
C ILE A 251 2.35 -0.30 7.47
N LEU A 252 2.24 0.18 6.26
CA LEU A 252 1.18 1.07 5.81
C LEU A 252 0.05 0.26 5.16
N VAL A 253 -1.19 0.59 5.52
CA VAL A 253 -2.38 0.18 4.79
C VAL A 253 -3.00 1.40 4.13
N TYR A 254 -3.29 1.29 2.83
CA TYR A 254 -4.06 2.27 2.08
C TYR A 254 -5.19 1.59 1.33
N SER A 255 -6.31 2.31 1.15
CA SER A 255 -7.46 1.81 0.41
C SER A 255 -8.00 2.86 -0.55
N PHE A 256 -8.27 2.45 -1.78
CA PHE A 256 -8.89 3.29 -2.81
C PHE A 256 -10.40 3.50 -2.60
N SER A 257 -10.97 2.90 -1.55
CA SER A 257 -12.40 2.94 -1.26
C SER A 257 -12.94 4.34 -1.01
N LYS A 258 -12.17 5.22 -0.34
CA LYS A 258 -12.66 6.49 0.20
C LYS A 258 -12.44 7.65 -0.78
N TYR A 259 -11.21 8.02 -1.01
CA TYR A 259 -10.89 9.19 -1.85
C TYR A 259 -11.41 9.04 -3.29
N PHE A 260 -11.25 7.86 -3.87
CA PHE A 260 -11.71 7.58 -5.24
C PHE A 260 -13.19 7.18 -5.34
N GLY A 261 -13.92 7.08 -4.22
CA GLY A 261 -15.30 6.59 -4.24
C GLY A 261 -15.44 5.15 -4.75
N ALA A 262 -14.38 4.37 -4.70
CA ALA A 262 -14.28 3.04 -5.29
C ALA A 262 -14.54 1.90 -4.27
N THR A 263 -15.41 2.13 -3.30
CA THR A 263 -15.70 1.18 -2.21
C THR A 263 -16.10 -0.20 -2.71
N GLY A 264 -16.86 -0.27 -3.79
CA GLY A 264 -17.32 -1.54 -4.39
C GLY A 264 -16.24 -2.29 -5.16
N TRP A 265 -15.13 -1.66 -5.53
CA TRP A 265 -14.05 -2.30 -6.29
C TRP A 265 -13.16 -3.20 -5.42
N ARG A 266 -13.24 -3.04 -4.11
CA ARG A 266 -12.46 -3.83 -3.15
C ARG A 266 -10.96 -3.78 -3.44
N LEU A 267 -10.40 -2.57 -3.55
CA LEU A 267 -8.99 -2.35 -3.88
C LEU A 267 -8.28 -1.62 -2.74
N GLY A 268 -7.21 -2.21 -2.27
CA GLY A 268 -6.30 -1.66 -1.28
C GLY A 268 -4.89 -2.18 -1.47
N VAL A 269 -3.96 -1.65 -0.69
CA VAL A 269 -2.56 -2.07 -0.69
C VAL A 269 -1.99 -2.08 0.71
N ILE A 270 -1.03 -2.99 0.92
CA ILE A 270 -0.07 -2.94 2.02
C ILE A 270 1.23 -2.41 1.42
N ALA A 271 1.84 -1.41 2.05
CA ALA A 271 3.15 -0.91 1.69
C ALA A 271 4.15 -1.13 2.83
N MET A 272 5.35 -1.56 2.48
CA MET A 272 6.47 -1.78 3.42
C MET A 272 7.76 -1.27 2.80
N ALA A 273 8.66 -0.73 3.63
CA ALA A 273 10.01 -0.49 3.18
C ALA A 273 10.71 -1.83 2.88
N LYS A 274 11.57 -1.87 1.85
CA LYS A 274 12.35 -3.08 1.52
C LYS A 274 13.27 -3.50 2.66
N GLU A 275 13.84 -2.52 3.37
CA GLU A 275 14.51 -2.78 4.65
C GLU A 275 13.54 -2.47 5.77
N ASN A 276 13.15 -3.48 6.54
CA ASN A 276 12.16 -3.31 7.60
C ASN A 276 12.44 -4.20 8.81
N VAL A 277 11.75 -3.89 9.91
CA VAL A 277 11.91 -4.58 11.19
C VAL A 277 11.54 -6.07 11.13
N LEU A 278 10.67 -6.47 10.18
CA LEU A 278 10.17 -7.83 10.08
C LEU A 278 11.25 -8.76 9.50
N ASP A 279 12.00 -8.32 8.49
CA ASP A 279 13.03 -9.12 7.82
C ASP A 279 14.06 -9.64 8.81
N LYS A 280 14.49 -8.80 9.75
CA LYS A 280 15.44 -9.22 10.81
C LYS A 280 14.88 -10.22 11.83
N LYS A 281 13.55 -10.36 11.87
CA LYS A 281 12.88 -11.26 12.82
C LYS A 281 12.45 -12.57 12.19
N ILE A 282 12.32 -12.59 10.85
CA ILE A 282 11.88 -13.76 10.07
C ILE A 282 13.08 -14.56 9.53
N CYS A 283 14.22 -13.91 9.28
CA CYS A 283 15.50 -14.53 8.92
C CYS A 283 16.29 -14.88 10.19
#